data_1382a2d0ca74564e5d5667f9eb451345
#
_entry.id   1382a2d0ca74564e5d5667f9eb451345
#
_cell.length_a   1.000
_cell.length_b   1.000
_cell.length_c   1.000
_cell.angle_alpha   90.00
_cell.angle_beta   90.00
_cell.angle_gamma   90.00
#
_symmetry.space_group_name_H-M   'P 1'
#
loop_
_entity.id
_entity.type
_entity.pdbx_description
1 polymer ?
#
loop_
_entity_poly.entity_id
_entity_poly.type
_entity_poly.pdbx_seq_one_letter_code
_entity_poly.pdbx_strand_id
1 'polypeptide(L)'
;MNMMKTANDLGYGSVKAIIDDKEIQFPSVFTIEREQDIASPVEFESKSQKDEYMKEFLNHMDVTISSSAVKTPGRFLIGQYAMDKNLPLTHFDINDYAGKSESDYSLILSLSMIAGAAVENAYSKGSDLSEPIKVKSKMAVALPVKEGSDINIKNMYRSRYNGSTHQVTFHNFKNPITVTIEFDKVFVATEGETAQFYISTGENKDLTTKIKADFDEHYPELASLVSAEDLIHAKNVVSIDIGAGTVDIVVIINGKALTVASFSLSEGYDNALQEALEVLEDKRYNFASVAELKEFLASKPSPLSRARYNAVEKIVFAQLEPFCDRIVDEVSRALRKAGAGIEVATVHGGGSIPMKDQSQLRTKLEEKLKSYNGGQVVPVLWIPAPYAQTLNRDGLWYIVKNAA
;
A
#
# COMPACT_ATOMS: atom_id res chain seq x y z
N MET A 1 4.86 -14.39 26.88
CA MET A 1 5.09 -14.01 25.47
C MET A 1 3.99 -13.04 25.11
N ASN A 2 4.32 -11.76 24.85
CA ASN A 2 3.29 -10.78 24.48
C ASN A 2 2.83 -11.03 23.03
N MET A 3 1.53 -10.91 22.79
CA MET A 3 0.93 -11.00 21.48
C MET A 3 1.24 -9.73 20.68
N MET A 4 1.94 -9.85 19.57
CA MET A 4 2.21 -8.75 18.64
C MET A 4 1.02 -8.57 17.71
N LYS A 5 0.43 -7.38 17.64
CA LYS A 5 -0.64 -7.04 16.71
C LYS A 5 -0.04 -6.39 15.48
N THR A 6 -0.37 -6.91 14.30
CA THR A 6 0.19 -6.46 13.03
C THR A 6 -0.90 -6.15 12.01
N ALA A 7 -0.95 -4.93 11.53
CA ALA A 7 -1.65 -4.57 10.29
C ALA A 7 -0.61 -4.49 9.18
N ASN A 8 -0.82 -5.20 8.06
CA ASN A 8 0.14 -5.27 6.98
C ASN A 8 -0.55 -4.99 5.64
N ASP A 9 -0.42 -3.77 5.17
CA ASP A 9 -0.79 -3.35 3.81
C ASP A 9 0.43 -3.49 2.90
N LEU A 10 0.46 -4.59 2.16
CA LEU A 10 1.54 -4.95 1.26
C LEU A 10 1.28 -4.37 -0.13
N GLY A 11 1.56 -3.09 -0.31
CA GLY A 11 1.43 -2.41 -1.61
C GLY A 11 2.52 -2.80 -2.60
N TYR A 12 2.28 -2.57 -3.90
CA TYR A 12 3.29 -2.83 -4.95
C TYR A 12 4.52 -1.92 -4.83
N GLY A 13 4.34 -0.67 -4.41
CA GLY A 13 5.45 0.28 -4.28
C GLY A 13 6.06 0.33 -2.88
N SER A 14 5.28 0.11 -1.84
CA SER A 14 5.75 0.12 -0.44
C SER A 14 4.89 -0.76 0.45
N VAL A 15 5.54 -1.39 1.43
CA VAL A 15 4.90 -1.99 2.59
C VAL A 15 4.51 -0.86 3.55
N LYS A 16 3.27 -0.85 3.99
CA LYS A 16 2.77 0.05 5.03
C LYS A 16 2.14 -0.78 6.13
N ALA A 17 2.64 -0.63 7.32
CA ALA A 17 2.19 -1.48 8.43
C ALA A 17 2.05 -0.69 9.73
N ILE A 18 1.29 -1.28 10.66
CA ILE A 18 1.29 -0.89 12.07
C ILE A 18 1.56 -2.14 12.88
N ILE A 19 2.58 -2.08 13.72
CA ILE A 19 2.92 -3.14 14.67
C ILE A 19 2.92 -2.56 16.08
N ASP A 20 2.01 -3.02 16.94
CA ASP A 20 1.86 -2.56 18.33
C ASP A 20 1.85 -1.02 18.44
N ASP A 21 0.99 -0.36 17.65
CA ASP A 21 0.84 1.11 17.52
C ASP A 21 2.03 1.85 16.86
N LYS A 22 3.12 1.16 16.47
CA LYS A 22 4.23 1.76 15.71
C LYS A 22 3.95 1.67 14.20
N GLU A 23 3.96 2.80 13.52
CA GLU A 23 3.87 2.87 12.06
C GLU A 23 5.20 2.47 11.43
N ILE A 24 5.13 1.67 10.35
CA ILE A 24 6.26 1.16 9.59
C ILE A 24 5.97 1.37 8.11
N GLN A 25 6.96 1.88 7.39
CA GLN A 25 6.90 1.99 5.94
C GLN A 25 8.30 1.77 5.34
N PHE A 26 8.39 0.93 4.32
CA PHE A 26 9.60 0.70 3.55
C PHE A 26 9.28 0.25 2.12
N PRO A 27 10.23 0.36 1.16
CA PRO A 27 10.01 -0.07 -0.22
C PRO A 27 9.65 -1.54 -0.33
N SER A 28 8.63 -1.87 -1.13
CA SER A 28 8.23 -3.26 -1.42
C SER A 28 9.19 -3.88 -2.41
N VAL A 29 10.42 -4.13 -1.98
CA VAL A 29 11.48 -4.75 -2.80
C VAL A 29 12.37 -5.63 -1.94
N PHE A 30 12.99 -6.62 -2.57
CA PHE A 30 14.13 -7.32 -2.01
C PHE A 30 15.12 -7.67 -3.11
N THR A 31 16.34 -8.02 -2.72
CA THR A 31 17.33 -8.67 -3.60
C THR A 31 17.83 -9.95 -2.96
N ILE A 32 18.15 -10.95 -3.78
CA ILE A 32 18.82 -12.18 -3.31
C ILE A 32 20.31 -11.90 -3.34
N GLU A 33 20.94 -12.00 -2.17
CA GLU A 33 22.38 -11.79 -2.04
C GLU A 33 23.15 -13.01 -2.53
N ARG A 34 24.14 -12.79 -3.39
CA ARG A 34 25.04 -13.85 -3.86
C ARG A 34 26.24 -13.94 -2.92
N GLU A 35 26.90 -15.10 -2.87
CA GLU A 35 28.07 -15.32 -1.99
C GLU A 35 29.14 -14.22 -2.10
N GLN A 36 29.38 -13.71 -3.32
CA GLN A 36 30.37 -12.65 -3.56
C GLN A 36 29.91 -11.25 -3.09
N ASP A 37 28.62 -11.07 -2.85
CA ASP A 37 28.03 -9.77 -2.49
C ASP A 37 27.84 -9.64 -0.96
N ILE A 38 28.10 -10.72 -0.20
CA ILE A 38 27.90 -10.78 1.26
C ILE A 38 28.79 -9.75 1.95
N ALA A 39 28.13 -8.80 2.60
CA ALA A 39 28.80 -7.77 3.37
C ALA A 39 29.36 -8.33 4.70
N SER A 40 30.45 -7.73 5.18
CA SER A 40 30.95 -8.02 6.54
C SER A 40 29.92 -7.59 7.58
N PRO A 41 29.81 -8.32 8.71
CA PRO A 41 28.97 -7.91 9.82
C PRO A 41 29.28 -6.49 10.30
N VAL A 42 28.25 -5.78 10.72
CA VAL A 42 28.39 -4.40 11.25
C VAL A 42 29.11 -4.43 12.59
N GLU A 43 30.14 -3.61 12.72
CA GLU A 43 30.84 -3.36 13.98
C GLU A 43 30.57 -1.93 14.45
N PHE A 44 30.39 -1.73 15.76
CA PHE A 44 30.09 -0.43 16.36
C PHE A 44 31.24 0.01 17.23
N GLU A 45 31.69 1.24 17.03
CA GLU A 45 32.74 1.86 17.86
C GLU A 45 32.19 2.33 19.22
N SER A 46 30.88 2.56 19.30
CA SER A 46 30.21 3.05 20.50
C SER A 46 28.81 2.49 20.67
N LYS A 47 28.30 2.52 21.91
CA LYS A 47 26.91 2.21 22.21
C LYS A 47 25.94 3.14 21.47
N SER A 48 26.29 4.42 21.35
CA SER A 48 25.43 5.41 20.65
C SER A 48 25.22 5.06 19.19
N GLN A 49 26.28 4.64 18.48
CA GLN A 49 26.16 4.18 17.09
C GLN A 49 25.28 2.94 16.97
N LYS A 50 25.42 2.00 17.90
CA LYS A 50 24.56 0.81 17.96
C LYS A 50 23.10 1.20 18.24
N ASP A 51 22.85 2.10 19.18
CA ASP A 51 21.50 2.56 19.51
C ASP A 51 20.83 3.25 18.33
N GLU A 52 21.57 4.04 17.53
CA GLU A 52 21.07 4.69 16.31
C GLU A 52 20.75 3.66 15.22
N TYR A 53 21.67 2.75 14.93
CA TYR A 53 21.44 1.67 13.98
C TYR A 53 20.21 0.82 14.34
N MET A 54 20.04 0.50 15.62
CA MET A 54 18.93 -0.33 16.09
C MET A 54 17.58 0.40 16.08
N LYS A 55 17.54 1.74 16.09
CA LYS A 55 16.31 2.51 15.90
C LYS A 55 15.77 2.43 14.46
N GLU A 56 16.68 2.24 13.51
CA GLU A 56 16.38 2.15 12.08
C GLU A 56 16.64 0.74 11.53
N PHE A 57 16.59 -0.27 12.39
CA PHE A 57 16.97 -1.64 12.04
C PHE A 57 16.16 -2.18 10.85
N LEU A 58 14.90 -1.77 10.69
CA LEU A 58 14.05 -2.12 9.55
C LEU A 58 14.59 -1.60 8.20
N ASN A 59 15.49 -0.60 8.20
CA ASN A 59 16.16 -0.13 7.00
C ASN A 59 17.42 -0.95 6.64
N HIS A 60 17.78 -1.93 7.46
CA HIS A 60 19.02 -2.69 7.35
C HIS A 60 18.80 -4.22 7.32
N MET A 61 17.61 -4.68 6.95
CA MET A 61 17.24 -6.09 7.05
C MET A 61 18.00 -6.97 6.04
N ASP A 62 18.88 -7.82 6.57
CA ASP A 62 19.67 -8.83 5.87
C ASP A 62 19.32 -10.18 6.48
N VAL A 63 18.55 -11.00 5.79
CA VAL A 63 17.88 -12.14 6.39
C VAL A 63 17.96 -13.42 5.56
N THR A 64 17.95 -14.56 6.26
CA THR A 64 17.50 -15.85 5.72
C THR A 64 16.20 -16.25 6.39
N ILE A 65 15.33 -16.91 5.61
CA ILE A 65 14.02 -17.37 6.09
C ILE A 65 13.93 -18.88 5.98
N SER A 66 13.68 -19.54 7.11
CA SER A 66 13.37 -20.97 7.15
C SER A 66 11.89 -21.15 7.46
N SER A 67 11.13 -21.56 6.46
CA SER A 67 9.69 -21.74 6.53
C SER A 67 9.24 -22.71 5.46
N SER A 68 8.31 -23.64 5.79
CA SER A 68 7.70 -24.53 4.79
C SER A 68 6.80 -23.77 3.79
N ALA A 69 6.41 -22.53 4.12
CA ALA A 69 5.59 -21.69 3.24
C ALA A 69 6.38 -20.81 2.28
N VAL A 70 7.69 -20.69 2.45
CA VAL A 70 8.60 -19.95 1.57
C VAL A 70 9.47 -20.95 0.82
N LYS A 71 9.31 -21.02 -0.49
CA LYS A 71 10.00 -21.99 -1.36
C LYS A 71 11.27 -21.42 -1.95
N THR A 72 11.36 -20.10 -2.11
CA THR A 72 12.51 -19.40 -2.67
C THR A 72 13.68 -19.46 -1.69
N PRO A 73 14.78 -20.17 -2.03
CA PRO A 73 15.94 -20.20 -1.16
C PRO A 73 16.75 -18.92 -1.31
N GLY A 74 17.45 -18.51 -0.26
CA GLY A 74 18.39 -17.41 -0.35
C GLY A 74 18.55 -16.61 0.92
N ARG A 75 19.51 -15.70 0.85
CA ARG A 75 19.70 -14.60 1.78
C ARG A 75 19.16 -13.35 1.10
N PHE A 76 18.32 -12.62 1.79
CA PHE A 76 17.55 -11.52 1.23
C PHE A 76 17.95 -10.21 1.91
N LEU A 77 18.26 -9.20 1.11
CA LEU A 77 18.28 -7.82 1.57
C LEU A 77 16.90 -7.21 1.30
N ILE A 78 16.29 -6.57 2.29
CA ILE A 78 14.89 -6.17 2.26
C ILE A 78 14.75 -4.65 2.24
N GLY A 79 13.82 -4.16 1.41
CA GLY A 79 13.37 -2.77 1.43
C GLY A 79 14.50 -1.78 1.12
N GLN A 80 14.72 -0.80 2.00
CA GLN A 80 15.73 0.22 1.84
C GLN A 80 17.13 -0.37 1.70
N TYR A 81 17.45 -1.40 2.47
CA TYR A 81 18.77 -2.04 2.37
C TYR A 81 19.04 -2.67 1.01
N ALA A 82 18.02 -3.25 0.37
CA ALA A 82 18.13 -3.75 -1.00
C ALA A 82 18.42 -2.63 -2.00
N MET A 83 17.71 -1.50 -1.88
CA MET A 83 17.89 -0.34 -2.76
C MET A 83 19.30 0.26 -2.63
N ASP A 84 19.85 0.32 -1.44
CA ASP A 84 21.16 0.92 -1.17
C ASP A 84 22.34 0.10 -1.73
N LYS A 85 22.11 -1.18 -2.05
CA LYS A 85 23.20 -2.09 -2.52
C LYS A 85 23.45 -2.09 -4.02
N ASN A 86 22.63 -1.37 -4.79
CA ASN A 86 22.81 -1.32 -6.25
C ASN A 86 22.85 -2.69 -6.96
N LEU A 87 22.13 -3.67 -6.38
CA LEU A 87 21.95 -5.02 -6.93
C LEU A 87 20.61 -5.12 -7.66
N PRO A 88 20.41 -6.14 -8.53
CA PRO A 88 19.13 -6.36 -9.19
C PRO A 88 18.00 -6.53 -8.16
N LEU A 89 16.98 -5.69 -8.25
CA LEU A 89 15.83 -5.72 -7.35
C LEU A 89 14.75 -6.68 -7.84
N THR A 90 14.16 -7.41 -6.91
CA THR A 90 12.94 -8.18 -7.14
C THR A 90 11.75 -7.35 -6.67
N HIS A 91 10.83 -7.12 -7.59
CA HIS A 91 9.57 -6.42 -7.36
C HIS A 91 8.39 -7.41 -7.45
N PHE A 92 7.23 -7.01 -6.97
CA PHE A 92 6.00 -7.70 -7.33
C PHE A 92 5.81 -7.64 -8.85
N ASP A 93 5.62 -8.78 -9.47
CA ASP A 93 5.16 -8.85 -10.85
C ASP A 93 3.63 -8.78 -10.87
N ILE A 94 3.10 -7.64 -11.34
CA ILE A 94 1.66 -7.39 -11.45
C ILE A 94 1.01 -8.35 -12.45
N ASN A 95 1.80 -8.86 -13.40
CA ASN A 95 1.35 -9.76 -14.45
C ASN A 95 1.50 -11.24 -14.05
N ASP A 96 2.06 -11.53 -12.89
CA ASP A 96 2.15 -12.90 -12.39
C ASP A 96 0.75 -13.45 -12.08
N TYR A 97 0.42 -14.56 -12.73
CA TYR A 97 -0.86 -15.26 -12.51
C TYR A 97 -1.01 -15.80 -11.08
N ALA A 98 0.10 -16.05 -10.39
CA ALA A 98 0.11 -16.48 -8.99
C ALA A 98 -0.38 -15.39 -8.03
N GLY A 99 -0.30 -14.13 -8.41
CA GLY A 99 -0.72 -12.99 -7.59
C GLY A 99 0.02 -12.88 -6.26
N LYS A 100 -0.50 -12.04 -5.37
CA LYS A 100 0.08 -11.84 -4.03
C LYS A 100 -0.08 -13.06 -3.12
N SER A 101 -1.16 -13.80 -3.28
CA SER A 101 -1.53 -14.89 -2.37
C SER A 101 -0.63 -16.11 -2.48
N GLU A 102 -0.13 -16.44 -3.67
CA GLU A 102 0.76 -17.57 -3.90
C GLU A 102 2.24 -17.19 -3.90
N SER A 103 2.56 -15.93 -4.11
CA SER A 103 3.93 -15.44 -4.21
C SER A 103 4.68 -15.53 -2.87
N ASP A 104 5.90 -16.04 -2.89
CA ASP A 104 6.80 -16.02 -1.74
C ASP A 104 7.20 -14.61 -1.34
N TYR A 105 7.11 -13.67 -2.28
CA TYR A 105 7.38 -12.25 -2.08
C TYR A 105 6.59 -11.69 -0.89
N SER A 106 5.29 -12.00 -0.81
CA SER A 106 4.41 -11.55 0.28
C SER A 106 4.89 -12.02 1.65
N LEU A 107 5.34 -13.29 1.72
CA LEU A 107 5.83 -13.86 2.98
C LEU A 107 7.21 -13.34 3.33
N ILE A 108 8.12 -13.24 2.36
CA ILE A 108 9.48 -12.73 2.58
C ILE A 108 9.43 -11.35 3.22
N LEU A 109 8.66 -10.41 2.64
CA LEU A 109 8.54 -9.06 3.19
C LEU A 109 7.82 -9.03 4.55
N SER A 110 6.71 -9.76 4.69
CA SER A 110 5.92 -9.76 5.93
C SER A 110 6.68 -10.37 7.11
N LEU A 111 7.33 -11.51 6.89
CA LEU A 111 8.08 -12.20 7.93
C LEU A 111 9.32 -11.40 8.36
N SER A 112 10.04 -10.82 7.38
CA SER A 112 11.19 -9.96 7.66
C SER A 112 10.81 -8.72 8.48
N MET A 113 9.69 -8.07 8.14
CA MET A 113 9.17 -6.91 8.85
C MET A 113 8.80 -7.25 10.30
N ILE A 114 8.03 -8.32 10.51
CA ILE A 114 7.61 -8.74 11.85
C ILE A 114 8.83 -9.13 12.70
N ALA A 115 9.78 -9.86 12.12
CA ALA A 115 11.01 -10.22 12.79
C ALA A 115 11.87 -9.00 13.13
N GLY A 116 12.04 -8.05 12.20
CA GLY A 116 12.80 -6.83 12.42
C GLY A 116 12.21 -5.97 13.54
N ALA A 117 10.88 -5.80 13.54
CA ALA A 117 10.19 -5.10 14.63
C ALA A 117 10.34 -5.80 15.97
N ALA A 118 10.40 -7.13 15.98
CA ALA A 118 10.66 -7.90 17.21
C ALA A 118 12.09 -7.68 17.74
N VAL A 119 13.07 -7.60 16.83
CA VAL A 119 14.48 -7.29 17.21
C VAL A 119 14.58 -5.87 17.79
N GLU A 120 13.98 -4.86 17.15
CA GLU A 120 13.95 -3.49 17.68
C GLU A 120 13.31 -3.44 19.08
N ASN A 121 12.18 -4.12 19.24
CA ASN A 121 11.47 -4.18 20.52
C ASN A 121 12.29 -4.90 21.61
N ALA A 122 12.93 -6.02 21.29
CA ALA A 122 13.80 -6.75 22.22
C ALA A 122 15.00 -5.87 22.63
N TYR A 123 15.64 -5.20 21.67
CA TYR A 123 16.74 -4.30 21.94
C TYR A 123 16.34 -3.13 22.85
N SER A 124 15.22 -2.47 22.53
CA SER A 124 14.72 -1.34 23.33
C SER A 124 14.40 -1.71 24.77
N LYS A 125 14.06 -2.98 25.03
CA LYS A 125 13.81 -3.53 26.36
C LYS A 125 15.08 -4.03 27.06
N GLY A 126 16.24 -3.93 26.40
CA GLY A 126 17.51 -4.42 26.94
C GLY A 126 17.61 -5.95 27.00
N SER A 127 16.85 -6.67 26.18
CA SER A 127 16.91 -8.14 26.09
C SER A 127 18.25 -8.59 25.48
N ASP A 128 18.70 -9.78 25.89
CA ASP A 128 19.86 -10.42 25.25
C ASP A 128 19.48 -10.92 23.86
N LEU A 129 20.07 -10.33 22.81
CA LEU A 129 19.83 -10.69 21.42
C LEU A 129 20.59 -11.95 20.97
N SER A 130 21.46 -12.54 21.81
CA SER A 130 22.09 -13.83 21.52
C SER A 130 21.13 -14.99 21.70
N GLU A 131 20.06 -14.80 22.47
CA GLU A 131 19.01 -15.78 22.66
C GLU A 131 17.93 -15.65 21.57
N PRO A 132 17.34 -16.76 21.07
CA PRO A 132 16.30 -16.72 20.07
C PRO A 132 15.06 -15.95 20.55
N ILE A 133 14.63 -14.95 19.76
CA ILE A 133 13.43 -14.17 20.02
C ILE A 133 12.21 -14.97 19.55
N LYS A 134 11.20 -15.11 20.43
CA LYS A 134 9.93 -15.78 20.08
C LYS A 134 8.81 -14.77 19.99
N VAL A 135 8.12 -14.75 18.85
CA VAL A 135 6.99 -13.87 18.55
C VAL A 135 5.73 -14.70 18.35
N LYS A 136 4.65 -14.33 19.02
CA LYS A 136 3.31 -14.77 18.70
C LYS A 136 2.57 -13.57 18.11
N SER A 137 2.07 -13.69 16.85
CA SER A 137 1.45 -12.57 16.13
C SER A 137 -0.02 -12.83 15.83
N LYS A 138 -0.83 -11.76 15.94
CA LYS A 138 -2.16 -11.66 15.37
C LYS A 138 -2.07 -10.62 14.25
N MET A 139 -2.39 -11.02 13.01
CA MET A 139 -2.18 -10.17 11.84
C MET A 139 -3.46 -9.94 11.05
N ALA A 140 -3.63 -8.73 10.51
CA ALA A 140 -4.56 -8.44 9.42
C ALA A 140 -3.77 -8.04 8.17
N VAL A 141 -4.15 -8.58 7.02
CA VAL A 141 -3.53 -8.36 5.71
C VAL A 141 -4.61 -8.29 4.63
N ALA A 142 -4.36 -7.57 3.54
CA ALA A 142 -5.29 -7.48 2.43
C ALA A 142 -4.73 -8.10 1.15
N LEU A 143 -5.65 -8.54 0.29
CA LEU A 143 -5.40 -8.97 -1.08
C LEU A 143 -6.12 -8.03 -2.06
N PRO A 144 -5.58 -7.82 -3.27
CA PRO A 144 -6.29 -7.12 -4.34
C PRO A 144 -7.67 -7.75 -4.59
N VAL A 145 -8.60 -6.96 -5.11
CA VAL A 145 -10.00 -7.38 -5.34
C VAL A 145 -10.09 -8.71 -6.08
N LYS A 146 -9.26 -8.90 -7.11
CA LYS A 146 -9.24 -10.13 -7.93
C LYS A 146 -9.03 -11.39 -7.10
N GLU A 147 -8.11 -11.35 -6.13
CA GLU A 147 -7.79 -12.48 -5.25
C GLU A 147 -8.67 -12.47 -3.98
N GLY A 148 -8.85 -11.30 -3.40
CA GLY A 148 -9.61 -11.09 -2.16
C GLY A 148 -11.10 -11.36 -2.28
N SER A 149 -11.62 -11.53 -3.49
CA SER A 149 -13.01 -11.91 -3.75
C SER A 149 -13.26 -13.42 -3.59
N ASP A 150 -12.22 -14.25 -3.67
CA ASP A 150 -12.34 -15.72 -3.54
C ASP A 150 -11.98 -16.16 -2.13
N ILE A 151 -12.96 -16.77 -1.45
CA ILE A 151 -12.76 -17.28 -0.09
C ILE A 151 -11.71 -18.39 -0.01
N ASN A 152 -11.56 -19.19 -1.08
CA ASN A 152 -10.56 -20.25 -1.12
C ASN A 152 -9.15 -19.66 -1.21
N ILE A 153 -8.97 -18.59 -2.01
CA ILE A 153 -7.70 -17.86 -2.09
C ILE A 153 -7.38 -17.21 -0.74
N LYS A 154 -8.35 -16.54 -0.09
CA LYS A 154 -8.16 -16.00 1.26
C LYS A 154 -7.77 -17.08 2.27
N ASN A 155 -8.39 -18.24 2.22
CA ASN A 155 -8.09 -19.36 3.13
C ASN A 155 -6.71 -19.95 2.85
N MET A 156 -6.34 -20.12 1.60
CA MET A 156 -5.01 -20.58 1.18
C MET A 156 -3.93 -19.58 1.64
N TYR A 157 -4.10 -18.29 1.39
CA TYR A 157 -3.17 -17.27 1.82
C TYR A 157 -3.00 -17.23 3.35
N ARG A 158 -4.11 -17.30 4.09
CA ARG A 158 -4.10 -17.42 5.55
C ARG A 158 -3.30 -18.65 6.01
N SER A 159 -3.47 -19.79 5.37
CA SER A 159 -2.79 -21.02 5.75
C SER A 159 -1.28 -20.97 5.56
N ARG A 160 -0.77 -20.15 4.65
CA ARG A 160 0.66 -19.92 4.48
C ARG A 160 1.31 -19.26 5.71
N TYR A 161 0.55 -18.48 6.46
CA TYR A 161 1.04 -17.90 7.73
C TYR A 161 0.77 -18.81 8.93
N ASN A 162 -0.46 -19.35 9.06
CA ASN A 162 -0.84 -20.13 10.24
C ASN A 162 -0.37 -21.58 10.19
N GLY A 163 -0.02 -22.10 9.02
CA GLY A 163 0.24 -23.52 8.79
C GLY A 163 1.60 -24.01 9.30
N SER A 164 2.49 -23.09 9.70
CA SER A 164 3.85 -23.44 10.14
C SER A 164 4.42 -22.40 11.08
N THR A 165 5.48 -22.79 11.78
CA THR A 165 6.38 -21.87 12.47
C THR A 165 7.39 -21.32 11.45
N HIS A 166 7.65 -20.03 11.50
CA HIS A 166 8.58 -19.36 10.61
C HIS A 166 9.80 -18.90 11.40
N GLN A 167 10.98 -19.11 10.84
CA GLN A 167 12.21 -18.63 11.43
C GLN A 167 12.89 -17.64 10.49
N VAL A 168 13.22 -16.47 11.03
CA VAL A 168 13.98 -15.41 10.33
C VAL A 168 15.29 -15.21 11.07
N THR A 169 16.41 -15.29 10.35
CA THR A 169 17.74 -15.08 10.91
C THR A 169 18.37 -13.85 10.26
N PHE A 170 18.72 -12.86 11.07
CA PHE A 170 19.42 -11.64 10.65
C PHE A 170 20.93 -11.86 10.68
N HIS A 171 21.59 -11.50 9.59
CA HIS A 171 23.04 -11.67 9.38
C HIS A 171 23.85 -10.37 9.54
N ASN A 172 23.19 -9.30 9.96
CA ASN A 172 23.81 -7.98 10.15
C ASN A 172 24.96 -7.96 11.13
N PHE A 173 25.00 -8.89 12.10
CA PHE A 173 25.93 -8.90 13.20
C PHE A 173 26.81 -10.15 13.17
N LYS A 174 27.99 -10.09 13.84
CA LYS A 174 28.89 -11.24 13.99
C LYS A 174 28.18 -12.47 14.56
N ASN A 175 27.28 -12.26 15.52
CA ASN A 175 26.39 -13.29 16.05
C ASN A 175 25.00 -13.05 15.42
N PRO A 176 24.53 -13.91 14.51
CA PRO A 176 23.22 -13.75 13.89
C PRO A 176 22.09 -13.76 14.93
N ILE A 177 21.07 -12.93 14.69
CA ILE A 177 19.89 -12.86 15.56
C ILE A 177 18.78 -13.69 14.93
N THR A 178 18.23 -14.62 15.69
CA THR A 178 17.17 -15.52 15.23
C THR A 178 15.83 -15.15 15.86
N VAL A 179 14.80 -15.01 15.03
CA VAL A 179 13.42 -14.74 15.45
C VAL A 179 12.52 -15.87 14.98
N THR A 180 11.77 -16.46 15.88
CA THR A 180 10.76 -17.49 15.60
C THR A 180 9.38 -16.86 15.69
N ILE A 181 8.59 -16.96 14.61
CA ILE A 181 7.26 -16.36 14.48
C ILE A 181 6.20 -17.45 14.40
N GLU A 182 5.18 -17.35 15.23
CA GLU A 182 3.96 -18.14 15.20
C GLU A 182 2.76 -17.19 15.06
N PHE A 183 1.85 -17.51 14.13
CA PHE A 183 0.62 -16.73 13.97
C PHE A 183 -0.53 -17.37 14.75
N ASP A 184 -1.09 -16.62 15.70
CA ASP A 184 -2.28 -17.02 16.45
C ASP A 184 -3.53 -16.92 15.57
N LYS A 185 -3.66 -15.81 14.84
CA LYS A 185 -4.79 -15.54 13.96
C LYS A 185 -4.37 -14.61 12.82
N VAL A 186 -4.79 -14.93 11.61
CA VAL A 186 -4.59 -14.07 10.43
C VAL A 186 -5.93 -13.75 9.79
N PHE A 187 -6.23 -12.46 9.67
CA PHE A 187 -7.39 -11.93 8.96
C PHE A 187 -6.96 -11.54 7.56
N VAL A 188 -7.65 -12.04 6.56
CA VAL A 188 -7.40 -11.69 5.16
C VAL A 188 -8.59 -10.90 4.65
N ALA A 189 -8.38 -9.61 4.43
CA ALA A 189 -9.36 -8.66 3.91
C ALA A 189 -9.18 -8.46 2.38
N THR A 190 -9.97 -7.56 1.80
CA THR A 190 -9.85 -7.12 0.40
C THR A 190 -9.44 -5.65 0.37
N GLU A 191 -8.46 -5.31 -0.46
CA GLU A 191 -8.06 -3.91 -0.70
C GLU A 191 -9.26 -3.10 -1.18
N GLY A 192 -9.32 -1.81 -0.86
CA GLY A 192 -10.45 -0.94 -1.17
C GLY A 192 -11.70 -1.15 -0.29
N GLU A 193 -12.11 -2.42 -0.06
CA GLU A 193 -13.17 -2.73 0.93
C GLU A 193 -12.73 -2.32 2.34
N THR A 194 -11.48 -2.61 2.67
CA THR A 194 -10.88 -2.27 3.97
C THR A 194 -10.77 -0.76 4.16
N ALA A 195 -10.42 -0.03 3.12
CA ALA A 195 -10.36 1.43 3.13
C ALA A 195 -11.74 2.05 3.40
N GLN A 196 -12.76 1.61 2.64
CA GLN A 196 -14.13 2.12 2.82
C GLN A 196 -14.72 1.72 4.18
N PHE A 197 -14.41 0.53 4.65
CA PHE A 197 -14.78 0.10 6.01
C PHE A 197 -14.20 1.06 7.05
N TYR A 198 -12.92 1.42 6.95
CA TYR A 198 -12.30 2.36 7.90
C TYR A 198 -12.95 3.74 7.86
N ILE A 199 -13.21 4.29 6.67
CA ILE A 199 -13.95 5.55 6.51
C ILE A 199 -15.29 5.48 7.27
N SER A 200 -16.02 4.38 7.09
CA SER A 200 -17.36 4.20 7.68
C SER A 200 -17.37 4.04 9.22
N THR A 201 -16.22 3.76 9.85
CA THR A 201 -16.14 3.70 11.33
C THR A 201 -16.27 5.07 11.98
N GLY A 202 -15.92 6.15 11.27
CA GLY A 202 -15.87 7.51 11.82
C GLY A 202 -14.84 7.71 12.95
N GLU A 203 -13.95 6.73 13.17
CA GLU A 203 -12.92 6.78 14.22
C GLU A 203 -12.00 7.99 14.07
N ASN A 204 -11.61 8.29 12.83
CA ASN A 204 -10.73 9.41 12.53
C ASN A 204 -11.55 10.68 12.24
N LYS A 205 -11.73 11.51 13.25
CA LYS A 205 -12.53 12.75 13.14
C LYS A 205 -11.89 13.79 12.20
N ASP A 206 -10.56 13.84 12.11
CA ASP A 206 -9.87 14.75 11.18
C ASP A 206 -10.11 14.32 9.73
N LEU A 207 -10.04 13.02 9.44
CA LEU A 207 -10.40 12.48 8.13
C LEU A 207 -11.85 12.81 7.77
N THR A 208 -12.79 12.57 8.67
CA THR A 208 -14.22 12.87 8.48
C THR A 208 -14.43 14.36 8.17
N THR A 209 -13.77 15.24 8.92
CA THR A 209 -13.83 16.70 8.70
C THR A 209 -13.26 17.08 7.33
N LYS A 210 -12.17 16.49 6.91
CA LYS A 210 -11.54 16.80 5.62
C LYS A 210 -12.34 16.25 4.44
N ILE A 211 -12.99 15.09 4.59
CA ILE A 211 -13.93 14.57 3.58
C ILE A 211 -15.08 15.56 3.39
N LYS A 212 -15.65 16.07 4.50
CA LYS A 212 -16.72 17.06 4.43
C LYS A 212 -16.26 18.36 3.79
N ALA A 213 -15.05 18.82 4.09
CA ALA A 213 -14.49 20.03 3.50
C ALA A 213 -14.28 19.90 1.97
N ASP A 214 -13.74 18.75 1.49
CA ASP A 214 -13.63 18.47 0.05
C ASP A 214 -15.00 18.43 -0.63
N PHE A 215 -16.01 17.85 0.04
CA PHE A 215 -17.38 17.84 -0.44
C PHE A 215 -17.96 19.26 -0.55
N ASP A 216 -17.84 20.07 0.50
CA ASP A 216 -18.39 21.43 0.53
C ASP A 216 -17.78 22.35 -0.53
N GLU A 217 -16.50 22.17 -0.81
CA GLU A 217 -15.79 22.91 -1.85
C GLU A 217 -16.31 22.59 -3.27
N HIS A 218 -16.61 21.31 -3.53
CA HIS A 218 -16.97 20.86 -4.87
C HIS A 218 -18.47 20.80 -5.13
N TYR A 219 -19.29 20.71 -4.06
CA TYR A 219 -20.76 20.60 -4.13
C TYR A 219 -21.44 21.64 -3.22
N PRO A 220 -21.18 22.96 -3.42
CA PRO A 220 -21.68 24.00 -2.52
C PRO A 220 -23.21 24.04 -2.41
N GLU A 221 -23.93 23.63 -3.46
CA GLU A 221 -25.38 23.54 -3.46
C GLU A 221 -25.93 22.43 -2.54
N LEU A 222 -25.11 21.41 -2.23
CA LEU A 222 -25.47 20.31 -1.33
C LEU A 222 -24.86 20.46 0.07
N ALA A 223 -23.97 21.43 0.27
CA ALA A 223 -23.16 21.56 1.48
C ALA A 223 -23.99 21.68 2.76
N SER A 224 -25.14 22.37 2.69
CA SER A 224 -26.05 22.53 3.84
C SER A 224 -27.03 21.36 4.02
N LEU A 225 -27.15 20.48 3.04
CA LEU A 225 -28.11 19.37 3.02
C LEU A 225 -27.51 18.04 3.45
N VAL A 226 -26.21 17.88 3.27
CA VAL A 226 -25.49 16.61 3.49
C VAL A 226 -24.48 16.79 4.62
N SER A 227 -24.64 16.03 5.68
CA SER A 227 -23.71 16.05 6.81
C SER A 227 -22.46 15.19 6.54
N ALA A 228 -21.42 15.37 7.35
CA ALA A 228 -20.24 14.51 7.30
C ALA A 228 -20.59 13.03 7.59
N GLU A 229 -21.54 12.81 8.51
CA GLU A 229 -22.00 11.46 8.86
C GLU A 229 -22.74 10.80 7.69
N ASP A 230 -23.53 11.55 6.91
CA ASP A 230 -24.18 11.01 5.70
C ASP A 230 -23.15 10.53 4.67
N LEU A 231 -22.05 11.27 4.50
CA LEU A 231 -20.99 10.93 3.55
C LEU A 231 -20.23 9.65 3.96
N ILE A 232 -19.81 9.55 5.22
CA ILE A 232 -19.01 8.39 5.67
C ILE A 232 -19.85 7.13 5.86
N HIS A 233 -21.16 7.26 6.12
CA HIS A 233 -22.08 6.14 6.30
C HIS A 233 -22.92 5.84 5.05
N ALA A 234 -22.57 6.41 3.89
CA ALA A 234 -23.18 6.05 2.61
C ALA A 234 -23.13 4.52 2.41
N LYS A 235 -24.24 3.92 2.02
CA LYS A 235 -24.37 2.46 1.92
C LYS A 235 -24.00 1.91 0.54
N ASN A 236 -24.13 2.76 -0.47
CA ASN A 236 -23.87 2.40 -1.86
C ASN A 236 -22.72 3.25 -2.38
N VAL A 237 -21.54 2.67 -2.41
CA VAL A 237 -20.28 3.39 -2.67
C VAL A 237 -19.50 2.72 -3.80
N VAL A 238 -18.88 3.53 -4.66
CA VAL A 238 -17.78 3.09 -5.52
C VAL A 238 -16.47 3.60 -4.92
N SER A 239 -15.64 2.70 -4.43
CA SER A 239 -14.31 3.00 -3.89
C SER A 239 -13.25 2.75 -4.97
N ILE A 240 -12.41 3.75 -5.24
CA ILE A 240 -11.39 3.73 -6.29
C ILE A 240 -10.04 3.94 -5.59
N ASP A 241 -9.26 2.86 -5.46
CA ASP A 241 -7.92 2.88 -4.88
C ASP A 241 -6.88 2.93 -6.01
N ILE A 242 -6.23 4.06 -6.18
CA ILE A 242 -5.19 4.26 -7.20
C ILE A 242 -3.82 4.01 -6.56
N GLY A 243 -3.31 2.80 -6.76
CA GLY A 243 -1.98 2.39 -6.30
C GLY A 243 -0.87 2.74 -7.30
N ALA A 244 0.35 2.27 -7.00
CA ALA A 244 1.50 2.38 -7.88
C ALA A 244 1.35 1.47 -9.12
N GLY A 245 0.92 0.22 -8.92
CA GLY A 245 0.83 -0.80 -9.98
C GLY A 245 -0.58 -1.21 -10.36
N THR A 246 -1.60 -0.93 -9.54
CA THR A 246 -2.99 -1.31 -9.79
C THR A 246 -3.94 -0.18 -9.47
N VAL A 247 -5.14 -0.24 -10.07
CA VAL A 247 -6.31 0.49 -9.57
C VAL A 247 -7.37 -0.52 -9.17
N ASP A 248 -7.75 -0.51 -7.90
CA ASP A 248 -8.79 -1.37 -7.38
C ASP A 248 -10.11 -0.60 -7.28
N ILE A 249 -11.15 -1.11 -7.97
CA ILE A 249 -12.49 -0.55 -7.98
C ILE A 249 -13.40 -1.50 -7.22
N VAL A 250 -13.86 -1.06 -6.06
CA VAL A 250 -14.75 -1.83 -5.18
C VAL A 250 -16.12 -1.18 -5.15
N VAL A 251 -17.13 -1.95 -5.52
CA VAL A 251 -18.52 -1.54 -5.39
C VAL A 251 -19.10 -2.11 -4.11
N ILE A 252 -19.65 -1.24 -3.31
CA ILE A 252 -20.31 -1.58 -2.04
C ILE A 252 -21.80 -1.24 -2.20
N ILE A 253 -22.67 -2.21 -1.94
CA ILE A 253 -24.11 -2.06 -1.98
C ILE A 253 -24.70 -2.51 -0.63
N ASN A 254 -25.50 -1.64 -0.01
CA ASN A 254 -26.03 -1.87 1.32
C ASN A 254 -24.94 -2.19 2.37
N GLY A 255 -23.77 -1.54 2.25
CA GLY A 255 -22.64 -1.71 3.15
C GLY A 255 -21.85 -3.02 2.96
N LYS A 256 -22.07 -3.77 1.85
CA LYS A 256 -21.36 -5.01 1.54
C LYS A 256 -20.73 -4.95 0.16
N ALA A 257 -19.50 -5.43 0.06
CA ALA A 257 -18.81 -5.49 -1.23
C ALA A 257 -19.56 -6.39 -2.21
N LEU A 258 -19.79 -5.88 -3.41
CA LEU A 258 -20.41 -6.59 -4.53
C LEU A 258 -19.29 -7.12 -5.45
N THR A 259 -18.81 -8.32 -5.17
CA THR A 259 -17.69 -8.96 -5.85
C THR A 259 -17.83 -8.99 -7.38
N VAL A 260 -19.03 -9.28 -7.90
CA VAL A 260 -19.27 -9.36 -9.37
C VAL A 260 -19.16 -8.02 -10.08
N ALA A 261 -19.22 -6.91 -9.34
CA ALA A 261 -19.09 -5.55 -9.83
C ALA A 261 -17.77 -4.87 -9.42
N SER A 262 -16.90 -5.59 -8.70
CA SER A 262 -15.61 -5.07 -8.26
C SER A 262 -14.50 -5.62 -9.16
N PHE A 263 -13.52 -4.78 -9.50
CA PHE A 263 -12.46 -5.08 -10.49
C PHE A 263 -11.13 -4.49 -10.06
N SER A 264 -10.05 -5.11 -10.52
CA SER A 264 -8.70 -4.55 -10.49
C SER A 264 -8.24 -4.28 -11.92
N LEU A 265 -7.78 -3.06 -12.18
CA LEU A 265 -7.00 -2.71 -13.37
C LEU A 265 -5.52 -3.00 -13.04
N SER A 266 -4.86 -3.82 -13.86
CA SER A 266 -3.43 -4.17 -13.70
C SER A 266 -2.51 -3.05 -14.23
N GLU A 267 -2.89 -1.81 -13.98
CA GLU A 267 -2.14 -0.61 -14.26
C GLU A 267 -2.38 0.37 -13.11
N GLY A 268 -1.32 1.03 -12.66
CA GLY A 268 -1.37 2.04 -11.62
C GLY A 268 -0.69 3.34 -12.05
N TYR A 269 -0.53 4.25 -11.11
CA TYR A 269 0.08 5.56 -11.37
C TYR A 269 1.50 5.45 -11.93
N ASP A 270 2.31 4.47 -11.48
CA ASP A 270 3.68 4.28 -11.94
C ASP A 270 3.75 3.82 -13.39
N ASN A 271 2.74 3.09 -13.89
CA ASN A 271 2.65 2.71 -15.29
C ASN A 271 2.43 3.95 -16.17
N ALA A 272 1.56 4.87 -15.77
CA ALA A 272 1.36 6.14 -16.49
C ALA A 272 2.62 7.02 -16.46
N LEU A 273 3.38 7.00 -15.35
CA LEU A 273 4.68 7.66 -15.30
C LEU A 273 5.74 7.00 -16.17
N GLN A 274 5.70 5.67 -16.31
CA GLN A 274 6.59 4.94 -17.23
C GLN A 274 6.33 5.33 -18.69
N GLU A 275 5.06 5.43 -19.10
CA GLU A 275 4.67 5.95 -20.41
C GLU A 275 5.18 7.40 -20.60
N ALA A 276 5.10 8.23 -19.54
CA ALA A 276 5.61 9.59 -19.58
C ALA A 276 7.15 9.65 -19.71
N LEU A 277 7.90 8.72 -19.11
CA LEU A 277 9.37 8.66 -19.26
C LEU A 277 9.79 8.49 -20.71
N GLU A 278 9.13 7.63 -21.48
CA GLU A 278 9.43 7.41 -22.90
C GLU A 278 9.25 8.70 -23.70
N VAL A 279 8.16 9.43 -23.46
CA VAL A 279 7.90 10.71 -24.12
C VAL A 279 8.87 11.80 -23.68
N LEU A 280 9.29 11.79 -22.41
CA LEU A 280 10.27 12.72 -21.87
C LEU A 280 11.65 12.50 -22.50
N GLU A 281 12.08 11.23 -22.65
CA GLU A 281 13.34 10.86 -23.28
C GLU A 281 13.41 11.34 -24.74
N ASP A 282 12.35 11.13 -25.53
CA ASP A 282 12.22 11.63 -26.90
C ASP A 282 12.37 13.16 -26.98
N LYS A 283 11.94 13.87 -25.93
CA LYS A 283 12.05 15.33 -25.81
C LYS A 283 13.34 15.78 -25.11
N ARG A 284 14.28 14.85 -24.86
CA ARG A 284 15.59 15.07 -24.21
C ARG A 284 15.50 15.54 -22.75
N TYR A 285 14.43 15.17 -22.05
CA TYR A 285 14.33 15.24 -20.60
C TYR A 285 14.66 13.87 -20.00
N ASN A 286 15.89 13.65 -19.60
CA ASN A 286 16.36 12.34 -19.13
C ASN A 286 16.10 12.21 -17.63
N PHE A 287 15.47 11.10 -17.27
CA PHE A 287 15.31 10.57 -15.91
C PHE A 287 15.68 9.10 -15.92
N ALA A 288 16.45 8.65 -14.94
CA ALA A 288 16.91 7.27 -14.88
C ALA A 288 15.79 6.28 -14.48
N SER A 289 14.73 6.77 -13.83
CA SER A 289 13.65 5.92 -13.33
C SER A 289 12.37 6.71 -13.00
N VAL A 290 11.27 5.98 -12.84
CA VAL A 290 10.00 6.53 -12.29
C VAL A 290 10.22 7.15 -10.91
N ALA A 291 11.09 6.58 -10.08
CA ALA A 291 11.40 7.11 -8.76
C ALA A 291 12.01 8.52 -8.86
N GLU A 292 13.01 8.71 -9.72
CA GLU A 292 13.62 10.02 -9.96
C GLU A 292 12.60 11.04 -10.51
N LEU A 293 11.73 10.60 -11.43
CA LEU A 293 10.66 11.47 -11.95
C LEU A 293 9.69 11.89 -10.84
N LYS A 294 9.31 10.97 -9.94
CA LYS A 294 8.46 11.29 -8.78
C LYS A 294 9.12 12.31 -7.85
N GLU A 295 10.39 12.11 -7.52
CA GLU A 295 11.15 13.07 -6.69
C GLU A 295 11.21 14.43 -7.34
N PHE A 296 11.47 14.47 -8.65
CA PHE A 296 11.46 15.71 -9.41
C PHE A 296 10.10 16.42 -9.34
N LEU A 297 9.00 15.69 -9.58
CA LEU A 297 7.64 16.26 -9.54
C LEU A 297 7.21 16.69 -8.13
N ALA A 298 7.71 16.03 -7.09
CA ALA A 298 7.46 16.42 -5.70
C ALA A 298 8.31 17.63 -5.26
N SER A 299 9.35 17.98 -6.01
CA SER A 299 10.25 19.08 -5.68
C SER A 299 9.59 20.44 -5.92
N LYS A 300 9.98 21.43 -5.11
CA LYS A 300 9.64 22.85 -5.38
C LYS A 300 10.65 23.45 -6.33
N PRO A 301 10.27 23.81 -7.59
CA PRO A 301 11.23 24.33 -8.54
C PRO A 301 11.74 25.71 -8.13
N SER A 302 13.05 25.92 -8.25
CA SER A 302 13.66 27.24 -8.14
C SER A 302 13.25 28.14 -9.33
N PRO A 303 13.41 29.47 -9.26
CA PRO A 303 13.14 30.34 -10.41
C PRO A 303 13.90 29.92 -11.69
N LEU A 304 15.12 29.39 -11.56
CA LEU A 304 15.97 28.98 -12.69
C LEU A 304 15.55 27.62 -13.27
N SER A 305 14.95 26.73 -12.48
CA SER A 305 14.49 25.39 -12.91
C SER A 305 13.00 25.34 -13.27
N ARG A 306 12.24 26.41 -13.02
CA ARG A 306 10.78 26.46 -13.21
C ARG A 306 10.34 26.15 -14.63
N ALA A 307 11.04 26.67 -15.64
CA ALA A 307 10.69 26.41 -17.04
C ALA A 307 10.80 24.91 -17.39
N ARG A 308 11.88 24.25 -16.93
CA ARG A 308 12.06 22.81 -17.09
C ARG A 308 10.98 22.03 -16.34
N TYR A 309 10.72 22.41 -15.09
CA TYR A 309 9.70 21.77 -14.26
C TYR A 309 8.33 21.80 -14.94
N ASN A 310 7.86 22.99 -15.37
CA ASN A 310 6.57 23.15 -16.03
C ASN A 310 6.48 22.37 -17.35
N ALA A 311 7.59 22.27 -18.11
CA ALA A 311 7.62 21.50 -19.34
C ALA A 311 7.47 19.99 -19.08
N VAL A 312 8.20 19.47 -18.09
CA VAL A 312 8.12 18.06 -17.66
C VAL A 312 6.72 17.76 -17.13
N GLU A 313 6.24 18.57 -16.19
CA GLU A 313 4.91 18.45 -15.59
C GLU A 313 3.81 18.38 -16.67
N LYS A 314 3.83 19.28 -17.64
CA LYS A 314 2.87 19.31 -18.75
C LYS A 314 2.89 18.02 -19.58
N ILE A 315 4.08 17.43 -19.81
CA ILE A 315 4.21 16.18 -20.55
C ILE A 315 3.61 15.03 -19.73
N VAL A 316 3.94 14.97 -18.44
CA VAL A 316 3.41 13.94 -17.54
C VAL A 316 1.88 14.00 -17.48
N PHE A 317 1.30 15.19 -17.34
CA PHE A 317 -0.17 15.34 -17.31
C PHE A 317 -0.85 14.91 -18.60
N ALA A 318 -0.21 15.17 -19.74
CA ALA A 318 -0.75 14.70 -21.02
C ALA A 318 -0.79 13.15 -21.08
N GLN A 319 0.11 12.45 -20.39
CA GLN A 319 0.11 10.98 -20.33
C GLN A 319 -0.86 10.43 -19.26
N LEU A 320 -1.28 11.25 -18.29
CA LEU A 320 -2.29 10.83 -17.31
C LEU A 320 -3.71 10.75 -17.91
N GLU A 321 -4.01 11.48 -18.97
CA GLU A 321 -5.34 11.50 -19.57
C GLU A 321 -5.81 10.12 -20.08
N PRO A 322 -5.03 9.34 -20.86
CA PRO A 322 -5.40 7.98 -21.21
C PRO A 322 -5.59 7.05 -20.01
N PHE A 323 -4.80 7.23 -18.97
CA PHE A 323 -4.93 6.48 -17.72
C PHE A 323 -6.24 6.81 -17.00
N CYS A 324 -6.63 8.08 -16.95
CA CYS A 324 -7.94 8.50 -16.43
C CYS A 324 -9.10 7.86 -17.21
N ASP A 325 -8.99 7.80 -18.53
CA ASP A 325 -10.02 7.17 -19.36
C ASP A 325 -10.17 5.68 -19.07
N ARG A 326 -9.05 4.97 -18.90
CA ARG A 326 -9.07 3.55 -18.49
C ARG A 326 -9.75 3.33 -17.13
N ILE A 327 -9.46 4.19 -16.16
CA ILE A 327 -10.13 4.14 -14.84
C ILE A 327 -11.63 4.36 -14.99
N VAL A 328 -12.06 5.37 -15.75
CA VAL A 328 -13.48 5.69 -15.97
C VAL A 328 -14.20 4.57 -16.71
N ASP A 329 -13.54 3.89 -17.65
CA ASP A 329 -14.10 2.73 -18.35
C ASP A 329 -14.31 1.55 -17.41
N GLU A 330 -13.37 1.25 -16.51
CA GLU A 330 -13.56 0.21 -15.50
C GLU A 330 -14.64 0.58 -14.48
N VAL A 331 -14.74 1.85 -14.05
CA VAL A 331 -15.85 2.32 -13.22
C VAL A 331 -17.19 2.14 -13.97
N SER A 332 -17.23 2.46 -15.26
CA SER A 332 -18.42 2.25 -16.09
C SER A 332 -18.84 0.78 -16.16
N ARG A 333 -17.84 -0.12 -16.25
CA ARG A 333 -18.07 -1.56 -16.23
C ARG A 333 -18.61 -2.02 -14.87
N ALA A 334 -18.08 -1.48 -13.76
CA ALA A 334 -18.54 -1.72 -12.40
C ALA A 334 -20.00 -1.28 -12.22
N LEU A 335 -20.32 -0.05 -12.64
CA LEU A 335 -21.66 0.51 -12.55
C LEU A 335 -22.71 -0.29 -13.35
N ARG A 336 -22.38 -0.77 -14.55
CA ARG A 336 -23.27 -1.64 -15.33
C ARG A 336 -23.65 -2.93 -14.61
N LYS A 337 -22.75 -3.48 -13.80
CA LYS A 337 -22.97 -4.71 -13.02
C LYS A 337 -23.63 -4.45 -11.67
N ALA A 338 -23.38 -3.29 -11.08
CA ALA A 338 -23.94 -2.90 -9.79
C ALA A 338 -25.46 -2.61 -9.86
N GLY A 339 -25.95 -2.18 -11.02
CA GLY A 339 -27.28 -1.61 -11.16
C GLY A 339 -27.27 -0.12 -10.79
N ALA A 340 -28.38 0.43 -10.37
CA ALA A 340 -28.51 1.85 -10.03
C ALA A 340 -28.29 2.11 -8.51
N GLY A 341 -28.10 3.39 -8.16
CA GLY A 341 -28.23 3.87 -6.79
C GLY A 341 -26.92 4.03 -6.02
N ILE A 342 -25.80 4.33 -6.71
CA ILE A 342 -24.57 4.78 -6.05
C ILE A 342 -24.82 6.15 -5.40
N GLU A 343 -24.48 6.28 -4.13
CA GLU A 343 -24.66 7.50 -3.34
C GLU A 343 -23.43 8.39 -3.38
N VAL A 344 -22.22 7.79 -3.32
CA VAL A 344 -20.95 8.50 -3.39
C VAL A 344 -19.89 7.63 -4.11
N ALA A 345 -18.88 8.28 -4.68
CA ALA A 345 -17.64 7.63 -5.06
C ALA A 345 -16.50 8.16 -4.18
N THR A 346 -15.56 7.31 -3.77
CA THR A 346 -14.36 7.71 -3.03
C THR A 346 -13.12 7.44 -3.87
N VAL A 347 -12.20 8.40 -3.94
CA VAL A 347 -10.91 8.25 -4.63
C VAL A 347 -9.79 8.37 -3.62
N HIS A 348 -8.95 7.36 -3.54
CA HIS A 348 -7.84 7.27 -2.60
C HIS A 348 -6.66 6.48 -3.19
N GLY A 349 -5.69 6.11 -2.37
CA GLY A 349 -4.45 5.47 -2.78
C GLY A 349 -3.33 6.46 -3.04
N GLY A 350 -2.08 5.98 -3.07
CA GLY A 350 -0.91 6.85 -3.23
C GLY A 350 -0.86 7.58 -4.57
N GLY A 351 -1.35 6.95 -5.64
CA GLY A 351 -1.45 7.55 -6.98
C GLY A 351 -2.52 8.64 -7.08
N SER A 352 -3.55 8.60 -6.23
CA SER A 352 -4.59 9.63 -6.23
C SER A 352 -4.09 11.01 -5.79
N ILE A 353 -3.04 11.05 -4.97
CA ILE A 353 -2.52 12.30 -4.40
C ILE A 353 -2.06 13.27 -5.48
N PRO A 354 -1.13 12.91 -6.38
CA PRO A 354 -0.73 13.81 -7.46
C PRO A 354 -1.82 14.03 -8.50
N MET A 355 -2.73 13.06 -8.68
CA MET A 355 -3.79 13.17 -9.69
C MET A 355 -4.91 14.15 -9.32
N LYS A 356 -5.05 14.52 -8.04
CA LYS A 356 -6.12 15.41 -7.58
C LYS A 356 -6.15 16.73 -8.37
N ASP A 357 -4.99 17.37 -8.47
CA ASP A 357 -4.85 18.70 -9.09
C ASP A 357 -4.30 18.63 -10.53
N GLN A 358 -3.86 17.45 -10.94
CA GLN A 358 -3.07 17.24 -12.15
C GLN A 358 -3.80 16.41 -13.22
N SER A 359 -5.05 16.02 -12.96
CA SER A 359 -5.83 15.26 -13.93
C SER A 359 -7.29 15.71 -13.98
N GLN A 360 -7.99 15.32 -15.04
CA GLN A 360 -9.43 15.55 -15.17
C GLN A 360 -10.27 14.38 -14.60
N LEU A 361 -9.66 13.49 -13.80
CA LEU A 361 -10.32 12.27 -13.36
C LEU A 361 -11.60 12.56 -12.57
N ARG A 362 -11.61 13.55 -11.66
CA ARG A 362 -12.82 13.91 -10.90
C ARG A 362 -13.97 14.26 -11.83
N THR A 363 -13.76 15.19 -12.76
CA THR A 363 -14.78 15.64 -13.71
C THR A 363 -15.31 14.48 -14.56
N LYS A 364 -14.41 13.65 -15.09
CA LYS A 364 -14.78 12.48 -15.89
C LYS A 364 -15.61 11.46 -15.09
N LEU A 365 -15.25 11.24 -13.80
CA LEU A 365 -16.00 10.36 -12.91
C LEU A 365 -17.40 10.93 -12.62
N GLU A 366 -17.50 12.23 -12.31
CA GLU A 366 -18.78 12.90 -12.04
C GLU A 366 -19.74 12.80 -13.23
N GLU A 367 -19.26 13.08 -14.42
CA GLU A 367 -20.04 12.95 -15.66
C GLU A 367 -20.53 11.51 -15.86
N LYS A 368 -19.63 10.54 -15.65
CA LYS A 368 -19.96 9.13 -15.81
C LYS A 368 -20.97 8.66 -14.77
N LEU A 369 -20.74 8.93 -13.50
CA LEU A 369 -21.63 8.57 -12.40
C LEU A 369 -23.02 9.19 -12.59
N LYS A 370 -23.09 10.48 -12.95
CA LYS A 370 -24.32 11.18 -13.27
C LYS A 370 -25.12 10.49 -14.38
N SER A 371 -24.43 10.01 -15.43
CA SER A 371 -25.09 9.32 -16.55
C SER A 371 -25.73 7.99 -16.14
N TYR A 372 -25.14 7.28 -15.17
CA TYR A 372 -25.67 6.02 -14.62
C TYR A 372 -26.71 6.22 -13.51
N ASN A 373 -26.80 7.42 -12.92
CA ASN A 373 -27.69 7.74 -11.83
C ASN A 373 -28.90 8.60 -12.27
N GLY A 374 -29.38 8.42 -13.48
CA GLY A 374 -30.56 9.11 -13.99
C GLY A 374 -30.40 10.64 -14.11
N GLY A 375 -29.18 11.13 -14.26
CA GLY A 375 -28.86 12.56 -14.36
C GLY A 375 -28.66 13.24 -13.01
N GLN A 376 -28.76 12.53 -11.90
CA GLN A 376 -28.53 13.07 -10.58
C GLN A 376 -27.03 13.08 -10.23
N VAL A 377 -26.61 14.10 -9.50
CA VAL A 377 -25.21 14.23 -9.03
C VAL A 377 -24.88 13.10 -8.07
N VAL A 378 -23.76 12.45 -8.29
CA VAL A 378 -23.10 11.53 -7.36
C VAL A 378 -21.77 12.14 -6.97
N PRO A 379 -21.59 12.55 -5.71
CA PRO A 379 -20.35 13.19 -5.29
C PRO A 379 -19.14 12.26 -5.40
N VAL A 380 -18.03 12.83 -5.87
CA VAL A 380 -16.72 12.18 -5.87
C VAL A 380 -15.89 12.77 -4.74
N LEU A 381 -15.73 12.02 -3.67
CA LEU A 381 -14.98 12.39 -2.47
C LEU A 381 -13.50 12.05 -2.67
N TRP A 382 -12.66 13.07 -2.71
CA TRP A 382 -11.22 12.85 -2.86
C TRP A 382 -10.56 12.83 -1.49
N ILE A 383 -10.03 11.67 -1.12
CA ILE A 383 -9.41 11.50 0.20
C ILE A 383 -8.12 12.31 0.27
N PRO A 384 -7.93 13.13 1.31
CA PRO A 384 -6.77 14.01 1.43
C PRO A 384 -5.46 13.24 1.61
N ALA A 385 -4.36 13.82 1.10
CA ALA A 385 -3.03 13.25 1.05
C ALA A 385 -2.53 12.55 2.34
N PRO A 386 -2.75 13.08 3.57
CA PRO A 386 -2.29 12.41 4.78
C PRO A 386 -2.89 11.02 5.01
N TYR A 387 -4.08 10.76 4.42
CA TYR A 387 -4.82 9.52 4.64
C TYR A 387 -4.92 8.65 3.39
N ALA A 388 -4.89 9.26 2.20
CA ALA A 388 -5.19 8.59 0.94
C ALA A 388 -4.41 7.28 0.74
N GLN A 389 -3.14 7.25 1.11
CA GLN A 389 -2.28 6.08 0.91
C GLN A 389 -2.24 5.11 2.09
N THR A 390 -2.92 5.41 3.20
CA THR A 390 -2.86 4.60 4.44
C THR A 390 -4.18 3.99 4.85
N LEU A 391 -5.28 4.29 4.14
CA LEU A 391 -6.62 3.82 4.51
C LEU A 391 -6.71 2.29 4.65
N ASN A 392 -6.12 1.52 3.74
CA ASN A 392 -6.11 0.06 3.84
C ASN A 392 -5.35 -0.39 5.09
N ARG A 393 -4.17 0.17 5.36
CA ARG A 393 -3.40 -0.09 6.58
C ARG A 393 -4.20 0.23 7.85
N ASP A 394 -4.85 1.38 7.88
CA ASP A 394 -5.59 1.85 9.05
C ASP A 394 -6.85 1.01 9.29
N GLY A 395 -7.51 0.58 8.21
CA GLY A 395 -8.61 -0.37 8.27
C GLY A 395 -8.18 -1.76 8.77
N LEU A 396 -7.03 -2.26 8.30
CA LEU A 396 -6.43 -3.50 8.80
C LEU A 396 -6.05 -3.37 10.29
N TRP A 397 -5.55 -2.20 10.70
CA TRP A 397 -5.26 -1.94 12.10
C TRP A 397 -6.52 -1.95 12.97
N TYR A 398 -7.58 -1.32 12.50
CA TYR A 398 -8.87 -1.36 13.17
C TYR A 398 -9.37 -2.81 13.35
N ILE A 399 -9.26 -3.65 12.30
CA ILE A 399 -9.64 -5.06 12.35
C ILE A 399 -8.84 -5.81 13.42
N VAL A 400 -7.50 -5.75 13.37
CA VAL A 400 -6.66 -6.55 14.27
C VAL A 400 -6.71 -6.06 15.71
N LYS A 401 -6.89 -4.74 15.92
CA LYS A 401 -6.98 -4.11 17.23
C LYS A 401 -8.25 -4.52 17.97
N ASN A 402 -9.38 -4.59 17.25
CA ASN A 402 -10.71 -4.85 17.82
C ASN A 402 -11.12 -6.32 17.72
N ALA A 403 -10.34 -7.17 17.03
CA ALA A 403 -10.63 -8.61 16.95
C ALA A 403 -10.36 -9.30 18.29
N ALA A 404 -11.37 -10.00 18.78
CA ALA A 404 -11.28 -10.83 19.98
C ALA A 404 -10.33 -12.05 19.78
#